data_836ee0493a45ab00da438a91e2a9b96a
#
_entry.id   836ee0493a45ab00da438a91e2a9b96a
#
_cell.length_a   1.000
_cell.length_b   1.000
_cell.length_c   1.000
_cell.angle_alpha   90.00
_cell.angle_beta   90.00
_cell.angle_gamma   90.00
#
_symmetry.space_group_name_H-M   'P 1'
#
loop_
_entity.id
_entity.type
_entity.pdbx_description
1 polymer ?
#
loop_
_entity_poly.entity_id
_entity_poly.type
_entity_poly.pdbx_seq_one_letter_code
_entity_poly.pdbx_strand_id
1 'polypeptide(L)' 'MMKHKRHQHEEVTLERLERARAAIAYAMTLDGAVYGPIFERLEREIATRRTTDDVMARAQRCLNDYAAATLPAAGVRAIS' A
#
# COMPACT_ATOMS: atom_id res chain seq x y z
N MET A 1 -14.98 -20.28 -13.87
CA MET A 1 -14.69 -19.97 -13.50
C MET A 1 -14.47 -19.43 -13.17
N MET A 2 -14.31 -19.36 -13.09
CA MET A 2 -13.83 -18.90 -12.60
C MET A 2 -13.58 -18.44 -12.16
N LYS A 3 -13.43 -18.35 -11.98
CA LYS A 3 -13.01 -17.90 -11.44
C LYS A 3 -12.56 -17.34 -11.04
N HIS A 4 -12.52 -17.28 -10.81
CA HIS A 4 -11.92 -16.73 -10.33
C HIS A 4 -11.64 -16.07 -9.99
N LYS A 5 -11.66 -15.91 -9.93
CA LYS A 5 -11.26 -15.32 -9.48
C LYS A 5 -11.08 -14.68 -9.02
N ARG A 6 -11.12 -14.79 -8.83
CA ARG A 6 -10.83 -14.22 -8.19
C ARG A 6 -10.38 -13.77 -7.69
N HIS A 7 -10.30 -13.87 -7.41
CA HIS A 7 -9.70 -13.43 -6.76
C HIS A 7 -9.23 -12.61 -6.59
N GLN A 8 -9.26 -12.64 -6.85
CA GLN A 8 -8.80 -11.89 -6.65
C GLN A 8 -8.50 -11.17 -6.32
N HIS A 9 -8.58 -11.54 -6.35
CA HIS A 9 -8.35 -10.84 -5.85
C HIS A 9 -8.31 -10.13 -4.99
N GLU A 10 -7.96 -10.92 -5.00
CA GLU A 10 -8.14 -10.15 -3.98
C GLU A 10 -6.90 -9.66 -3.39
N GLU A 11 -6.84 -8.41 -3.30
CA GLU A 11 -5.69 -7.75 -2.98
C GLU A 11 -5.61 -7.56 -1.49
N VAL A 12 -4.46 -7.79 -0.87
CA VAL A 12 -4.28 -7.58 0.54
C VAL A 12 -3.92 -6.11 0.77
N THR A 13 -4.82 -5.38 1.39
CA THR A 13 -4.62 -3.95 1.60
C THR A 13 -3.81 -3.70 2.86
N LEU A 14 -3.25 -2.50 2.96
CA LEU A 14 -2.52 -2.10 4.15
C LEU A 14 -3.40 -2.19 5.39
N GLU A 15 -4.66 -1.78 5.25
CA GLU A 15 -5.58 -1.86 6.38
C GLU A 15 -5.77 -3.29 6.86
N ARG A 16 -5.84 -4.23 5.93
CA ARG A 16 -6.01 -5.64 6.31
C ARG A 16 -4.75 -6.16 6.98
N LEU A 17 -3.60 -5.75 6.50
CA LEU A 17 -2.35 -6.15 7.14
C LEU A 17 -2.25 -5.59 8.55
N GLU A 18 -2.64 -4.34 8.73
CA GLU A 18 -2.59 -3.74 10.06
C GLU A 18 -3.56 -4.40 11.01
N ARG A 19 -4.74 -4.78 10.51
CA ARG A 19 -5.70 -5.48 11.33
C ARG A 19 -5.19 -6.85 11.72
N ALA A 20 -4.55 -7.53 10.77
CA ALA A 20 -3.97 -8.85 11.06
C ALA A 20 -2.86 -8.73 12.10
N ARG A 21 -2.02 -7.70 11.96
CA ARG A 21 -0.94 -7.50 12.94
C ARG A 21 -1.51 -7.28 14.34
N ALA A 22 -2.56 -6.49 14.44
CA ALA A 22 -3.17 -6.24 15.73
C ALA A 22 -3.74 -7.52 16.34
N ALA A 23 -4.36 -8.36 15.50
CA ALA A 23 -4.90 -9.61 15.98
C ALA A 23 -3.80 -10.54 16.50
N ILE A 24 -2.69 -10.61 15.76
CA ILE A 24 -1.57 -11.43 16.20
C ILE A 24 -0.95 -10.87 17.47
N ALA A 25 -0.84 -9.55 17.57
CA ALA A 25 -0.31 -8.94 18.80
C ALA A 25 -1.19 -9.31 20.00
N TYR A 26 -2.50 -9.29 19.80
CA TYR A 26 -3.42 -9.67 20.88
C TYR A 26 -3.20 -11.12 21.26
N ALA A 27 -3.09 -12.00 20.27
CA ALA A 27 -2.84 -13.40 20.54
C ALA A 27 -1.56 -13.61 21.35
N MET A 28 -0.54 -12.78 21.06
CA MET A 28 0.73 -12.89 21.77
C MET A 28 0.60 -12.50 23.24
N THR A 29 -0.33 -11.61 23.56
CA THR A 29 -0.54 -11.28 24.97
C THR A 29 -1.16 -12.44 25.74
N LEU A 30 -1.81 -13.35 25.03
CA LEU A 30 -2.42 -14.52 25.66
C LEU A 30 -1.50 -15.73 25.65
N ASP A 31 -0.83 -15.96 24.52
CA ASP A 31 -0.08 -17.19 24.31
C ASP A 31 1.43 -17.00 24.32
N GLY A 32 1.89 -15.77 24.45
CA GLY A 32 3.32 -15.52 24.50
C GLY A 32 3.92 -15.40 23.11
N ALA A 33 5.23 -15.61 23.03
CA ALA A 33 5.99 -15.27 21.85
C ALA A 33 5.90 -16.29 20.73
N VAL A 34 5.04 -17.29 20.86
CA VAL A 34 4.97 -18.34 19.85
C VAL A 34 4.60 -17.79 18.47
N TYR A 35 3.89 -16.66 18.43
CA TYR A 35 3.51 -16.04 17.15
C TYR A 35 4.48 -14.97 16.69
N GLY A 36 5.63 -14.85 17.35
CA GLY A 36 6.61 -13.82 17.01
C GLY A 36 7.00 -13.80 15.55
N PRO A 37 7.35 -14.95 14.94
CA PRO A 37 7.73 -14.93 13.53
C PRO A 37 6.64 -14.41 12.61
N ILE A 38 5.39 -14.75 12.88
CA ILE A 38 4.29 -14.24 12.07
C ILE A 38 4.13 -12.74 12.26
N PHE A 39 4.24 -12.29 13.52
CA PHE A 39 4.14 -10.88 13.81
C PHE A 39 5.21 -10.08 13.07
N GLU A 40 6.46 -10.58 13.11
CA GLU A 40 7.55 -9.90 12.43
C GLU A 40 7.35 -9.87 10.92
N ARG A 41 6.83 -10.96 10.37
CA ARG A 41 6.57 -10.98 8.95
C ARG A 41 5.53 -9.93 8.55
N LEU A 42 4.47 -9.80 9.36
CA LEU A 42 3.46 -8.79 9.09
C LEU A 42 4.05 -7.39 9.19
N GLU A 43 4.93 -7.17 10.16
CA GLU A 43 5.57 -5.87 10.26
C GLU A 43 6.38 -5.55 9.02
N ARG A 44 7.11 -6.53 8.50
CA ARG A 44 7.91 -6.31 7.30
C ARG A 44 7.02 -6.01 6.10
N GLU A 45 5.91 -6.74 5.97
CA GLU A 45 5.03 -6.52 4.83
C GLU A 45 4.35 -5.17 4.92
N ILE A 46 3.99 -4.75 6.12
CA ILE A 46 3.39 -3.43 6.29
C ILE A 46 4.39 -2.34 5.92
N ALA A 47 5.63 -2.48 6.38
CA ALA A 47 6.66 -1.49 6.06
C ALA A 47 6.88 -1.42 4.55
N THR A 48 6.93 -2.58 3.88
CA THR A 48 7.11 -2.61 2.44
C THR A 48 5.94 -1.94 1.73
N ARG A 49 4.73 -2.24 2.15
CA ARG A 49 3.57 -1.66 1.52
C ARG A 49 3.53 -0.15 1.71
N ARG A 50 3.86 0.31 2.90
CA ARG A 50 3.89 1.76 3.15
C ARG A 50 4.93 2.44 2.30
N THR A 51 6.10 1.83 2.16
CA THR A 51 7.15 2.39 1.32
C THR A 51 6.70 2.46 -0.13
N THR A 52 6.08 1.38 -0.62
CA THR A 52 5.60 1.37 -1.99
C THR A 52 4.55 2.44 -2.22
N ASP A 53 3.60 2.55 -1.29
CA ASP A 53 2.54 3.55 -1.44
C ASP A 53 3.13 4.96 -1.41
N ASP A 54 4.12 5.19 -0.56
CA ASP A 54 4.77 6.48 -0.47
C ASP A 54 5.50 6.83 -1.76
N VAL A 55 6.22 5.86 -2.33
CA VAL A 55 6.93 6.09 -3.59
C VAL A 55 5.94 6.42 -4.70
N MET A 56 4.84 5.68 -4.78
CA MET A 56 3.84 5.94 -5.80
C MET A 56 3.23 7.33 -5.64
N ALA A 57 2.97 7.72 -4.39
CA ALA A 57 2.40 9.04 -4.14
C ALA A 57 3.39 10.14 -4.55
N ARG A 58 4.69 9.92 -4.27
CA ARG A 58 5.69 10.90 -4.67
C ARG A 58 5.82 10.98 -6.19
N ALA A 59 5.74 9.83 -6.85
CA ALA A 59 5.80 9.82 -8.31
C ALA A 59 4.62 10.57 -8.90
N GLN A 60 3.44 10.38 -8.34
CA GLN A 60 2.26 11.06 -8.82
C GLN A 60 2.38 12.57 -8.64
N ARG A 61 2.87 13.00 -7.47
CA ARG A 61 3.08 14.43 -7.25
C ARG A 61 4.10 15.00 -8.21
N CYS A 62 5.18 14.25 -8.44
CA CYS A 62 6.20 14.69 -9.38
C CYS A 62 5.61 14.90 -10.75
N LEU A 63 4.80 13.96 -11.21
CA LEU A 63 4.19 14.07 -12.52
C LEU A 63 3.23 15.25 -12.59
N ASN A 64 2.43 15.42 -11.54
CA ASN A 64 1.49 16.53 -11.51
C ASN A 64 2.20 17.87 -11.51
N ASP A 65 3.30 17.97 -10.76
CA ASP A 65 4.07 19.21 -10.71
C ASP A 65 4.70 19.53 -12.06
N TYR A 66 5.22 18.50 -12.71
CA TYR A 66 5.81 18.68 -14.02
C TYR A 66 4.75 19.14 -15.03
N ALA A 67 3.60 18.51 -15.00
CA ALA A 67 2.53 18.88 -15.92
C ALA A 67 2.05 20.30 -15.67
N ALA A 68 1.95 20.69 -14.40
CA ALA A 68 1.51 22.03 -14.07
C ALA A 68 2.51 23.08 -14.51
N ALA A 69 3.81 22.73 -14.47
CA ALA A 69 4.86 23.68 -14.78
C ALA A 69 5.11 23.81 -16.29
N THR A 70 4.90 22.75 -17.04
CA THR A 70 5.34 22.72 -18.42
C THR A 70 4.23 22.61 -19.44
N LEU A 71 3.14 21.93 -19.10
CA LEU A 71 2.04 21.82 -20.04
C LEU A 71 1.23 23.09 -19.95
N PRO A 72 0.97 23.69 -21.09
CA PRO A 72 0.16 24.90 -21.05
C PRO A 72 -1.16 24.49 -20.53
N ALA A 73 -1.43 25.07 -19.74
CA ALA A 73 -2.56 24.57 -19.20
C ALA A 73 -3.55 24.23 -20.23
N ALA A 74 -2.63 23.93 -20.49
CA ALA A 74 -2.86 23.39 -21.00
C ALA A 74 -3.28 23.32 -21.55
N GLY A 75 -3.32 23.75 -21.92
CA GLY A 75 -3.16 23.44 -22.37
C GLY A 75 -3.25 23.86 -22.92
N VAL A 76 -3.28 24.52 -22.91
CA VAL A 76 -2.88 24.79 -23.19
C VAL A 76 -2.57 25.30 -23.53
N ARG A 77 -2.62 25.61 -23.87
CA ARG A 77 -2.06 25.95 -24.08
C ARG A 77 -1.63 26.14 -24.65
N ALA A 78 -1.83 26.10 -24.85
CA ALA A 78 -1.17 26.04 -25.32
C ALA A 78 -0.99 26.26 -25.86
N ILE A 79 -1.37 26.29 -26.22
CA ILE A 79 -0.96 26.36 -26.69
C ILE A 79 -0.79 26.77 -27.00
N SER A 80 -0.99 26.90 -27.19
CA SER A 80 -0.53 27.18 -27.27
C SER A 80 -0.43 27.56 -27.35
#